data_496ec88c5e3eacce435b98b0472ec8a3
#
_entry.id   496ec88c5e3eacce435b98b0472ec8a3
#
_cell.length_a   1.000
_cell.length_b   1.000
_cell.length_c   1.000
_cell.angle_alpha   90.00
_cell.angle_beta   90.00
_cell.angle_gamma   90.00
#
_symmetry.space_group_name_H-M   'P 1'
#
loop_
_entity.id
_entity.type
_entity.pdbx_description
1 polymer ?
#
loop_
_entity_poly.entity_id
_entity_poly.type
_entity_poly.pdbx_seq_one_letter_code
_entity_poly.pdbx_strand_id
1 'polypeptide(L)'
;NYTVSMDKKAQIQKITLIGLFGNILLSILKFIIGIFGNSQAVVADALHSFSDTSSDLVILFGVKYWTAPPDEAHPFGHHKIESFITIIIGFILIFVACGIGYNGLVSLKEVNQPQLNWMVTIGPVISIIVKELLFKITYKVGVKINSSSLKANAWHHRTDAFSSIPVLIAVMGSLIDPRLFFLDQLGAIIVSAFIIKVGLKILFTNINDLLDTGISRARLIELENSIRAMNDVKGVHKMRTRKLANYIYID
;
A
#
# COMPACT_ATOMS: atom_id res chain seq x y z
N ASN A 1 18.68 1.60 -29.79
CA ASN A 1 17.86 2.16 -28.69
C ASN A 1 16.76 1.21 -28.17
N TYR A 2 16.24 0.27 -28.98
CA TYR A 2 15.18 -0.68 -28.58
C TYR A 2 15.65 -1.75 -27.57
N THR A 3 16.84 -2.28 -27.74
CA THR A 3 17.45 -3.29 -26.86
C THR A 3 17.75 -2.73 -25.45
N VAL A 4 18.22 -1.50 -25.36
CA VAL A 4 18.49 -0.81 -24.06
C VAL A 4 17.18 -0.55 -23.30
N SER A 5 16.08 -0.28 -24.00
CA SER A 5 14.74 -0.07 -23.41
C SER A 5 14.16 -1.39 -22.87
N MET A 6 14.34 -2.50 -23.56
CA MET A 6 13.86 -3.83 -23.13
C MET A 6 14.62 -4.32 -21.89
N ASP A 7 15.94 -4.15 -21.85
CA ASP A 7 16.76 -4.51 -20.67
C ASP A 7 16.38 -3.69 -19.44
N LYS A 8 16.11 -2.41 -19.61
CA LYS A 8 15.63 -1.52 -18.53
C LYS A 8 14.28 -1.98 -17.97
N LYS A 9 13.31 -2.33 -18.83
CA LYS A 9 11.99 -2.82 -18.43
C LYS A 9 12.10 -4.14 -17.65
N ALA A 10 12.90 -5.08 -18.14
CA ALA A 10 13.12 -6.37 -17.49
C ALA A 10 13.76 -6.21 -16.09
N GLN A 11 14.73 -5.30 -15.95
CA GLN A 11 15.35 -5.01 -14.66
C GLN A 11 14.36 -4.39 -13.67
N ILE A 12 13.50 -3.46 -14.10
CA ILE A 12 12.44 -2.88 -13.27
C ILE A 12 11.50 -3.99 -12.78
N GLN A 13 10.97 -4.80 -13.69
CA GLN A 13 10.05 -5.88 -13.35
C GLN A 13 10.66 -6.88 -12.36
N LYS A 14 11.90 -7.32 -12.62
CA LYS A 14 12.61 -8.26 -11.74
C LYS A 14 12.75 -7.73 -10.32
N ILE A 15 13.20 -6.48 -10.16
CA ILE A 15 13.40 -5.88 -8.83
C ILE A 15 12.06 -5.66 -8.11
N THR A 16 11.03 -5.22 -8.81
CA THR A 16 9.69 -5.04 -8.25
C THR A 16 9.11 -6.38 -7.77
N LEU A 17 9.27 -7.46 -8.55
CA LEU A 17 8.82 -8.79 -8.14
C LEU A 17 9.59 -9.31 -6.91
N ILE A 18 10.91 -9.09 -6.83
CA ILE A 18 11.70 -9.45 -5.65
C ILE A 18 11.18 -8.71 -4.40
N GLY A 19 10.90 -7.41 -4.53
CA GLY A 19 10.31 -6.61 -3.47
C GLY A 19 8.94 -7.14 -3.03
N LEU A 20 8.06 -7.43 -3.98
CA LEU A 20 6.72 -7.96 -3.73
C LEU A 20 6.76 -9.30 -2.99
N PHE A 21 7.52 -10.27 -3.49
CA PHE A 21 7.66 -11.58 -2.82
C PHE A 21 8.29 -11.46 -1.44
N GLY A 22 9.31 -10.60 -1.29
CA GLY A 22 9.93 -10.32 0.00
C GLY A 22 8.93 -9.75 1.00
N ASN A 23 8.09 -8.80 0.59
CA ASN A 23 7.07 -8.19 1.43
C ASN A 23 5.98 -9.19 1.84
N ILE A 24 5.50 -10.03 0.91
CA ILE A 24 4.51 -11.07 1.20
C ILE A 24 5.08 -12.06 2.23
N LEU A 25 6.29 -12.56 2.00
CA LEU A 25 6.93 -13.52 2.90
C LEU A 25 7.13 -12.92 4.30
N LEU A 26 7.58 -11.66 4.39
CA LEU A 26 7.73 -10.96 5.66
C LEU A 26 6.39 -10.76 6.38
N SER A 27 5.33 -10.40 5.66
CA SER A 27 4.00 -10.21 6.25
C SER A 27 3.48 -11.52 6.84
N ILE A 28 3.61 -12.64 6.12
CA ILE A 28 3.22 -13.96 6.60
C ILE A 28 4.06 -14.36 7.82
N LEU A 29 5.38 -14.18 7.76
CA LEU A 29 6.29 -14.52 8.86
C LEU A 29 5.95 -13.73 10.12
N LYS A 30 5.77 -12.40 10.01
CA LYS A 30 5.38 -11.56 11.15
C LYS A 30 4.02 -11.97 11.71
N PHE A 31 3.05 -12.29 10.84
CA PHE A 31 1.72 -12.71 11.27
C PHE A 31 1.77 -14.01 12.11
N ILE A 32 2.52 -15.00 11.62
CA ILE A 32 2.73 -16.26 12.34
C ILE A 32 3.42 -16.01 13.68
N ILE A 33 4.53 -15.26 13.68
CA ILE A 33 5.28 -14.94 14.89
C ILE A 33 4.43 -14.15 15.90
N GLY A 34 3.62 -13.20 15.42
CA GLY A 34 2.74 -12.40 16.27
C GLY A 34 1.68 -13.22 16.97
N ILE A 35 1.02 -14.14 16.22
CA ILE A 35 0.00 -15.03 16.80
C ILE A 35 0.60 -16.00 17.82
N PHE A 36 1.63 -16.75 17.43
CA PHE A 36 2.26 -17.74 18.32
C PHE A 36 3.02 -17.11 19.48
N GLY A 37 3.43 -15.87 19.33
CA GLY A 37 4.13 -15.11 20.36
C GLY A 37 3.23 -14.28 21.27
N ASN A 38 1.91 -14.26 21.01
CA ASN A 38 0.90 -13.47 21.75
C ASN A 38 1.15 -11.95 21.69
N SER A 39 1.74 -11.42 20.61
CA SER A 39 1.96 -9.99 20.43
C SER A 39 0.97 -9.39 19.46
N GLN A 40 0.10 -8.51 19.96
CA GLN A 40 -0.85 -7.77 19.13
C GLN A 40 -0.15 -6.71 18.27
N ALA A 41 0.94 -6.10 18.76
CA ALA A 41 1.71 -5.14 18.00
C ALA A 41 2.37 -5.77 16.77
N VAL A 42 2.92 -6.99 16.90
CA VAL A 42 3.54 -7.71 15.77
C VAL A 42 2.49 -8.17 14.76
N VAL A 43 1.31 -8.61 15.20
CA VAL A 43 0.18 -8.92 14.31
C VAL A 43 -0.26 -7.66 13.55
N ALA A 44 -0.39 -6.54 14.23
CA ALA A 44 -0.73 -5.26 13.60
C ALA A 44 0.33 -4.84 12.56
N ASP A 45 1.61 -4.96 12.88
CA ASP A 45 2.73 -4.67 11.98
C ASP A 45 2.76 -5.60 10.75
N ALA A 46 2.37 -6.88 10.92
CA ALA A 46 2.19 -7.81 9.81
C ALA A 46 1.08 -7.34 8.84
N LEU A 47 -0.06 -6.92 9.38
CA LEU A 47 -1.18 -6.42 8.59
C LEU A 47 -0.89 -5.07 7.93
N HIS A 48 -0.12 -4.21 8.59
CA HIS A 48 0.40 -2.99 7.97
C HIS A 48 1.24 -3.32 6.74
N SER A 49 2.21 -4.23 6.87
CA SER A 49 3.04 -4.69 5.74
C SER A 49 2.22 -5.36 4.63
N PHE A 50 1.15 -6.09 4.99
CA PHE A 50 0.22 -6.66 4.02
C PHE A 50 -0.59 -5.59 3.30
N SER A 51 -1.05 -4.55 4.03
CA SER A 51 -1.74 -3.39 3.45
C SER A 51 -0.91 -2.70 2.37
N ASP A 52 0.38 -2.49 2.63
CA ASP A 52 1.29 -1.86 1.67
C ASP A 52 1.45 -2.69 0.39
N THR A 53 1.41 -4.02 0.54
CA THR A 53 1.56 -4.96 -0.57
C THR A 53 0.23 -5.26 -1.28
N SER A 54 -0.91 -4.92 -0.68
CA SER A 54 -2.25 -5.28 -1.19
C SER A 54 -2.52 -4.71 -2.59
N SER A 55 -2.08 -3.48 -2.86
CA SER A 55 -2.22 -2.85 -4.17
C SER A 55 -1.44 -3.60 -5.26
N ASP A 56 -0.24 -4.07 -4.93
CA ASP A 56 0.58 -4.85 -5.87
C ASP A 56 -0.04 -6.22 -6.17
N LEU A 57 -0.64 -6.87 -5.14
CA LEU A 57 -1.36 -8.13 -5.29
C LEU A 57 -2.60 -7.98 -6.18
N VAL A 58 -3.37 -6.91 -5.98
CA VAL A 58 -4.51 -6.57 -6.84
C VAL A 58 -4.07 -6.46 -8.28
N ILE A 59 -3.00 -5.72 -8.56
CA ILE A 59 -2.46 -5.57 -9.91
C ILE A 59 -2.04 -6.94 -10.47
N LEU A 60 -1.30 -7.72 -9.71
CA LEU A 60 -0.78 -9.02 -10.17
C LEU A 60 -1.88 -9.99 -10.62
N PHE A 61 -2.96 -10.10 -9.82
CA PHE A 61 -4.04 -11.06 -10.10
C PHE A 61 -5.15 -10.49 -10.97
N GLY A 62 -5.38 -9.20 -10.90
CA GLY A 62 -6.54 -8.56 -11.48
C GLY A 62 -6.28 -7.89 -12.83
N VAL A 63 -5.03 -7.55 -13.17
CA VAL A 63 -4.69 -6.77 -14.37
C VAL A 63 -5.31 -7.33 -15.65
N LYS A 64 -5.37 -8.65 -15.78
CA LYS A 64 -5.97 -9.33 -16.94
C LYS A 64 -7.45 -8.99 -17.12
N TYR A 65 -8.18 -8.76 -16.02
CA TYR A 65 -9.63 -8.52 -16.06
C TYR A 65 -9.95 -7.08 -16.41
N TRP A 66 -9.30 -6.10 -15.79
CA TRP A 66 -9.63 -4.70 -16.06
C TRP A 66 -8.92 -4.07 -17.26
N THR A 67 -7.87 -4.74 -17.80
CA THR A 67 -7.27 -4.36 -19.09
C THR A 67 -7.95 -5.03 -20.28
N ALA A 68 -9.01 -5.82 -20.06
CA ALA A 68 -9.81 -6.38 -21.14
C ALA A 68 -10.39 -5.25 -22.00
N PRO A 69 -10.36 -5.41 -23.34
CA PRO A 69 -10.87 -4.39 -24.26
C PRO A 69 -12.37 -4.18 -24.05
N PRO A 70 -12.92 -3.04 -24.52
CA PRO A 70 -14.34 -2.82 -24.57
C PRO A 70 -15.08 -3.96 -25.31
N ASP A 71 -16.24 -4.34 -24.79
CA ASP A 71 -17.17 -5.31 -25.40
C ASP A 71 -18.57 -4.72 -25.51
N GLU A 72 -19.53 -5.48 -26.04
CA GLU A 72 -20.91 -5.03 -26.23
C GLU A 72 -21.60 -4.63 -24.91
N ALA A 73 -21.30 -5.30 -23.81
CA ALA A 73 -21.87 -5.01 -22.50
C ALA A 73 -21.12 -3.86 -21.78
N HIS A 74 -19.84 -3.66 -22.07
CA HIS A 74 -18.98 -2.67 -21.45
C HIS A 74 -18.27 -1.80 -22.50
N PRO A 75 -18.98 -0.86 -23.16
CA PRO A 75 -18.44 -0.05 -24.25
C PRO A 75 -17.25 0.85 -23.85
N PHE A 76 -17.08 1.16 -22.55
CA PHE A 76 -15.97 1.94 -22.02
C PHE A 76 -14.84 1.07 -21.42
N GLY A 77 -14.91 -0.27 -21.59
CA GLY A 77 -13.95 -1.21 -21.05
C GLY A 77 -14.23 -1.57 -19.58
N HIS A 78 -13.29 -2.30 -18.99
CA HIS A 78 -13.47 -2.95 -17.68
C HIS A 78 -12.69 -2.27 -16.54
N HIS A 79 -12.14 -1.07 -16.76
CA HIS A 79 -11.24 -0.39 -15.82
C HIS A 79 -11.84 -0.15 -14.42
N LYS A 80 -13.17 0.02 -14.30
CA LYS A 80 -13.85 0.22 -13.00
C LYS A 80 -13.75 -0.99 -12.07
N ILE A 81 -13.46 -2.19 -12.60
CA ILE A 81 -13.25 -3.41 -11.81
C ILE A 81 -12.05 -3.24 -10.86
N GLU A 82 -10.97 -2.59 -11.31
CA GLU A 82 -9.81 -2.29 -10.48
C GLU A 82 -10.21 -1.50 -9.23
N SER A 83 -10.91 -0.38 -9.41
CA SER A 83 -11.37 0.46 -8.30
C SER A 83 -12.33 -0.29 -7.37
N PHE A 84 -13.23 -1.11 -7.92
CA PHE A 84 -14.17 -1.90 -7.14
C PHE A 84 -13.46 -2.93 -6.23
N ILE A 85 -12.53 -3.71 -6.79
CA ILE A 85 -11.74 -4.69 -6.01
C ILE A 85 -10.91 -3.98 -4.93
N THR A 86 -10.29 -2.85 -5.28
CA THR A 86 -9.48 -2.07 -4.34
C THR A 86 -10.32 -1.50 -3.19
N ILE A 87 -11.56 -1.10 -3.43
CA ILE A 87 -12.52 -0.70 -2.38
C ILE A 87 -12.80 -1.86 -1.43
N ILE A 88 -13.05 -3.06 -1.93
CA ILE A 88 -13.30 -4.25 -1.09
C ILE A 88 -12.10 -4.50 -0.18
N ILE A 89 -10.87 -4.43 -0.71
CA ILE A 89 -9.65 -4.59 0.09
C ILE A 89 -9.55 -3.50 1.16
N GLY A 90 -9.82 -2.24 0.81
CA GLY A 90 -9.84 -1.13 1.76
C GLY A 90 -10.81 -1.36 2.92
N PHE A 91 -12.01 -1.88 2.65
CA PHE A 91 -12.97 -2.25 3.70
C PHE A 91 -12.46 -3.39 4.58
N ILE A 92 -11.90 -4.45 3.99
CA ILE A 92 -11.35 -5.57 4.76
C ILE A 92 -10.24 -5.09 5.68
N LEU A 93 -9.33 -4.24 5.19
CA LEU A 93 -8.23 -3.68 5.98
C LEU A 93 -8.74 -2.87 7.17
N ILE A 94 -9.73 -2.00 6.96
CA ILE A 94 -10.34 -1.19 8.03
C ILE A 94 -11.01 -2.10 9.06
N PHE A 95 -11.79 -3.07 8.61
CA PHE A 95 -12.50 -3.98 9.50
C PHE A 95 -11.53 -4.75 10.41
N VAL A 96 -10.48 -5.33 9.83
CA VAL A 96 -9.45 -6.08 10.58
C VAL A 96 -8.68 -5.14 11.51
N ALA A 97 -8.29 -3.95 11.06
CA ALA A 97 -7.59 -2.97 11.89
C ALA A 97 -8.46 -2.47 13.07
N CYS A 98 -9.75 -2.26 12.85
CA CYS A 98 -10.69 -1.95 13.93
C CYS A 98 -10.76 -3.09 14.98
N GLY A 99 -10.77 -4.34 14.53
CA GLY A 99 -10.73 -5.50 15.43
C GLY A 99 -9.46 -5.54 16.29
N ILE A 100 -8.28 -5.30 15.70
CA ILE A 100 -7.01 -5.26 16.44
C ILE A 100 -6.98 -4.09 17.42
N GLY A 101 -7.36 -2.89 16.95
CA GLY A 101 -7.41 -1.70 17.81
C GLY A 101 -8.36 -1.87 18.99
N TYR A 102 -9.53 -2.48 18.74
CA TYR A 102 -10.49 -2.81 19.81
C TYR A 102 -9.91 -3.81 20.81
N ASN A 103 -9.32 -4.91 20.34
CA ASN A 103 -8.67 -5.89 21.21
C ASN A 103 -7.54 -5.27 22.02
N GLY A 104 -6.71 -4.40 21.40
CA GLY A 104 -5.69 -3.66 22.10
C GLY A 104 -6.24 -2.78 23.23
N LEU A 105 -7.36 -2.07 22.99
CA LEU A 105 -8.04 -1.24 24.00
C LEU A 105 -8.63 -2.07 25.16
N VAL A 106 -9.24 -3.22 24.86
CA VAL A 106 -9.80 -4.12 25.86
C VAL A 106 -8.68 -4.73 26.71
N SER A 107 -7.64 -5.22 26.07
CA SER A 107 -6.50 -5.85 26.74
C SER A 107 -5.70 -4.88 27.63
N LEU A 108 -5.74 -3.57 27.39
CA LEU A 108 -5.17 -2.59 28.33
C LEU A 108 -5.81 -2.63 29.73
N LYS A 109 -7.04 -3.11 29.85
CA LYS A 109 -7.78 -3.20 31.11
C LYS A 109 -7.64 -4.55 31.81
N GLU A 110 -7.12 -5.56 31.13
CA GLU A 110 -6.98 -6.90 31.66
C GLU A 110 -5.74 -7.01 32.56
N VAL A 111 -5.92 -7.53 33.78
CA VAL A 111 -4.85 -7.70 34.76
C VAL A 111 -3.97 -8.92 34.47
N ASN A 112 -4.59 -9.97 33.88
CA ASN A 112 -3.89 -11.21 33.52
C ASN A 112 -3.63 -11.27 32.02
N GLN A 113 -2.48 -10.80 31.61
CA GLN A 113 -2.07 -10.80 30.21
C GLN A 113 -1.22 -12.03 29.88
N PRO A 114 -1.40 -12.64 28.70
CA PRO A 114 -0.56 -13.75 28.27
C PRO A 114 0.90 -13.26 28.15
N GLN A 115 1.83 -14.02 28.69
CA GLN A 115 3.25 -13.66 28.58
C GLN A 115 3.69 -13.70 27.11
N LEU A 116 4.37 -12.64 26.69
CA LEU A 116 5.01 -12.60 25.38
C LEU A 116 6.14 -13.64 25.30
N ASN A 117 6.19 -14.35 24.19
CA ASN A 117 7.33 -15.19 23.89
C ASN A 117 8.46 -14.32 23.28
N TRP A 118 9.71 -14.53 23.70
CA TRP A 118 10.87 -13.81 23.15
C TRP A 118 10.96 -13.89 21.60
N MET A 119 10.38 -14.93 20.99
CA MET A 119 10.30 -15.10 19.54
C MET A 119 9.61 -13.92 18.82
N VAL A 120 8.78 -13.15 19.52
CA VAL A 120 8.08 -12.00 18.91
C VAL A 120 9.03 -10.89 18.45
N THR A 121 10.22 -10.81 19.02
CA THR A 121 11.25 -9.85 18.59
C THR A 121 11.82 -10.17 17.22
N ILE A 122 11.80 -11.45 16.82
CA ILE A 122 12.36 -11.93 15.56
C ILE A 122 11.62 -11.30 14.36
N GLY A 123 10.31 -11.16 14.44
CA GLY A 123 9.50 -10.60 13.36
C GLY A 123 9.92 -9.18 12.96
N PRO A 124 9.85 -8.19 13.85
CA PRO A 124 10.29 -6.82 13.57
C PRO A 124 11.77 -6.72 13.20
N VAL A 125 12.66 -7.49 13.85
CA VAL A 125 14.11 -7.49 13.54
C VAL A 125 14.36 -7.95 12.10
N ILE A 126 13.81 -9.10 11.71
CA ILE A 126 13.93 -9.59 10.32
C ILE A 126 13.31 -8.59 9.34
N SER A 127 12.17 -8.00 9.69
CA SER A 127 11.51 -6.98 8.86
C SER A 127 12.45 -5.80 8.59
N ILE A 128 13.07 -5.23 9.62
CA ILE A 128 14.00 -4.11 9.49
C ILE A 128 15.17 -4.48 8.58
N ILE A 129 15.78 -5.65 8.80
CA ILE A 129 16.95 -6.11 8.04
C ILE A 129 16.58 -6.31 6.56
N VAL A 130 15.50 -7.03 6.28
CA VAL A 130 15.10 -7.36 4.91
C VAL A 130 14.64 -6.12 4.16
N LYS A 131 13.87 -5.23 4.81
CA LYS A 131 13.43 -3.96 4.21
C LYS A 131 14.60 -3.03 3.89
N GLU A 132 15.61 -2.95 4.76
CA GLU A 132 16.84 -2.18 4.48
C GLU A 132 17.67 -2.81 3.35
N LEU A 133 17.70 -4.15 3.23
CA LEU A 133 18.32 -4.84 2.09
C LEU A 133 17.58 -4.55 0.79
N LEU A 134 16.24 -4.63 0.82
CA LEU A 134 15.41 -4.29 -0.34
C LEU A 134 15.61 -2.83 -0.76
N PHE A 135 15.68 -1.90 0.21
CA PHE A 135 16.05 -0.51 -0.07
C PHE A 135 17.36 -0.41 -0.83
N LYS A 136 18.44 -1.00 -0.31
CA LYS A 136 19.78 -0.91 -0.90
C LYS A 136 19.82 -1.49 -2.33
N ILE A 137 19.21 -2.66 -2.54
CA ILE A 137 19.20 -3.33 -3.84
C ILE A 137 18.37 -2.52 -4.84
N THR A 138 17.16 -2.12 -4.47
CA THR A 138 16.23 -1.36 -5.34
C THR A 138 16.80 0.02 -5.68
N TYR A 139 17.39 0.72 -4.69
CA TYR A 139 17.99 2.02 -4.89
C TYR A 139 19.20 1.96 -5.83
N LYS A 140 20.10 0.99 -5.63
CA LYS A 140 21.27 0.78 -6.50
C LYS A 140 20.87 0.55 -7.96
N VAL A 141 19.87 -0.28 -8.21
CA VAL A 141 19.36 -0.50 -9.56
C VAL A 141 18.66 0.74 -10.09
N GLY A 142 17.82 1.40 -9.28
CA GLY A 142 17.14 2.65 -9.64
C GLY A 142 18.08 3.78 -10.07
N VAL A 143 19.23 3.90 -9.40
CA VAL A 143 20.29 4.84 -9.80
C VAL A 143 20.94 4.41 -11.12
N LYS A 144 21.33 3.12 -11.22
CA LYS A 144 22.03 2.57 -12.41
C LYS A 144 21.25 2.79 -13.70
N ILE A 145 19.92 2.56 -13.67
CA ILE A 145 19.08 2.70 -14.87
C ILE A 145 18.36 4.04 -14.96
N ASN A 146 18.68 4.97 -14.05
CA ASN A 146 18.04 6.29 -13.92
C ASN A 146 16.51 6.22 -13.91
N SER A 147 15.95 5.39 -13.00
CA SER A 147 14.52 5.22 -12.79
C SER A 147 14.06 5.93 -11.53
N SER A 148 13.26 6.99 -11.67
CA SER A 148 12.67 7.72 -10.54
C SER A 148 11.68 6.85 -9.76
N SER A 149 10.93 6.00 -10.46
CA SER A 149 9.97 5.08 -9.87
C SER A 149 10.65 4.04 -8.95
N LEU A 150 11.76 3.40 -9.38
CA LEU A 150 12.52 2.50 -8.52
C LEU A 150 13.17 3.21 -7.34
N LYS A 151 13.66 4.44 -7.53
CA LYS A 151 14.20 5.23 -6.41
C LYS A 151 13.10 5.53 -5.38
N ALA A 152 11.91 5.91 -5.82
CA ALA A 152 10.77 6.13 -4.93
C ALA A 152 10.34 4.84 -4.19
N ASN A 153 10.24 3.71 -4.91
CA ASN A 153 9.93 2.41 -4.31
C ASN A 153 11.00 1.96 -3.29
N ALA A 154 12.27 2.23 -3.55
CA ALA A 154 13.32 1.97 -2.57
C ALA A 154 13.10 2.76 -1.27
N TRP A 155 12.84 4.07 -1.37
CA TRP A 155 12.53 4.89 -0.18
C TRP A 155 11.28 4.40 0.57
N HIS A 156 10.29 3.86 -0.13
CA HIS A 156 9.14 3.22 0.50
C HIS A 156 9.57 2.05 1.39
N HIS A 157 10.38 1.11 0.87
CA HIS A 157 10.92 0.01 1.68
C HIS A 157 11.65 0.49 2.92
N ARG A 158 12.42 1.59 2.83
CA ARG A 158 13.12 2.14 3.99
C ARG A 158 12.19 2.77 5.01
N THR A 159 11.15 3.45 4.57
CA THR A 159 10.10 3.98 5.45
C THR A 159 9.38 2.85 6.20
N ASP A 160 9.10 1.74 5.51
CA ASP A 160 8.51 0.56 6.14
C ASP A 160 9.45 -0.09 7.16
N ALA A 161 10.77 -0.09 6.93
CA ALA A 161 11.73 -0.54 7.93
C ALA A 161 11.63 0.30 9.21
N PHE A 162 11.49 1.61 9.08
CA PHE A 162 11.34 2.51 10.22
C PHE A 162 10.01 2.33 10.95
N SER A 163 8.93 1.94 10.28
CA SER A 163 7.63 1.67 10.91
C SER A 163 7.66 0.46 11.86
N SER A 164 8.55 -0.53 11.60
CA SER A 164 8.74 -1.69 12.49
C SER A 164 9.59 -1.39 13.74
N ILE A 165 10.32 -0.25 13.82
CA ILE A 165 11.14 0.10 14.97
C ILE A 165 10.29 0.36 16.24
N PRO A 166 9.23 1.18 16.21
CA PRO A 166 8.35 1.36 17.38
C PRO A 166 7.75 0.04 17.87
N VAL A 167 7.41 -0.87 16.97
CA VAL A 167 6.88 -2.18 17.31
C VAL A 167 7.95 -3.02 18.05
N LEU A 168 9.17 -3.01 17.55
CA LEU A 168 10.28 -3.68 18.22
C LEU A 168 10.53 -3.12 19.63
N ILE A 169 10.50 -1.80 19.79
CA ILE A 169 10.67 -1.15 21.11
C ILE A 169 9.52 -1.54 22.05
N ALA A 170 8.30 -1.56 21.58
CA ALA A 170 7.13 -1.94 22.36
C ALA A 170 7.23 -3.39 22.87
N VAL A 171 7.58 -4.32 21.98
CA VAL A 171 7.74 -5.74 22.30
C VAL A 171 8.91 -5.96 23.25
N MET A 172 10.07 -5.34 23.00
CA MET A 172 11.23 -5.46 23.88
C MET A 172 10.95 -4.89 25.28
N GLY A 173 10.28 -3.74 25.36
CA GLY A 173 9.87 -3.16 26.63
C GLY A 173 8.98 -4.13 27.43
N SER A 174 8.01 -4.71 26.77
CA SER A 174 7.08 -5.69 27.38
C SER A 174 7.76 -6.99 27.84
N LEU A 175 8.87 -7.39 27.18
CA LEU A 175 9.64 -8.58 27.56
C LEU A 175 10.59 -8.32 28.73
N ILE A 176 11.15 -7.11 28.84
CA ILE A 176 12.12 -6.74 29.90
C ILE A 176 11.41 -6.54 31.24
N ASP A 177 10.29 -5.83 31.24
CA ASP A 177 9.53 -5.55 32.46
C ASP A 177 8.04 -5.87 32.23
N PRO A 178 7.46 -6.83 32.97
CA PRO A 178 6.04 -7.13 32.90
C PRO A 178 5.11 -5.91 33.15
N ARG A 179 5.59 -4.88 33.83
CA ARG A 179 4.84 -3.63 34.03
C ARG A 179 4.67 -2.83 32.74
N LEU A 180 5.55 -3.06 31.76
CA LEU A 180 5.53 -2.39 30.46
C LEU A 180 4.75 -3.18 29.40
N PHE A 181 4.04 -4.23 29.80
CA PHE A 181 3.22 -5.05 28.88
C PHE A 181 2.22 -4.22 28.08
N PHE A 182 1.73 -3.13 28.64
CA PHE A 182 0.82 -2.20 27.95
C PHE A 182 1.44 -1.60 26.67
N LEU A 183 2.76 -1.62 26.52
CA LEU A 183 3.43 -1.10 25.32
C LEU A 183 3.08 -1.91 24.06
N ASP A 184 2.91 -3.23 24.17
CA ASP A 184 2.48 -4.07 23.07
C ASP A 184 1.07 -3.66 22.60
N GLN A 185 0.13 -3.46 23.54
CA GLN A 185 -1.23 -3.01 23.23
C GLN A 185 -1.25 -1.61 22.64
N LEU A 186 -0.46 -0.67 23.19
CA LEU A 186 -0.31 0.67 22.62
C LEU A 186 0.28 0.60 21.20
N GLY A 187 1.30 -0.24 20.97
CA GLY A 187 1.84 -0.49 19.65
C GLY A 187 0.78 -0.97 18.68
N ALA A 188 -0.02 -1.96 19.07
CA ALA A 188 -1.14 -2.47 18.27
C ALA A 188 -2.17 -1.38 17.93
N ILE A 189 -2.57 -0.56 18.91
CA ILE A 189 -3.52 0.55 18.72
C ILE A 189 -2.97 1.58 17.74
N ILE A 190 -1.72 1.99 17.90
CA ILE A 190 -1.07 2.98 17.03
C ILE A 190 -1.00 2.44 15.60
N VAL A 191 -0.52 1.21 15.41
CA VAL A 191 -0.40 0.60 14.08
C VAL A 191 -1.78 0.41 13.46
N SER A 192 -2.80 -0.02 14.21
CA SER A 192 -4.17 -0.16 13.70
C SER A 192 -4.74 1.19 13.22
N ALA A 193 -4.47 2.29 13.93
CA ALA A 193 -4.88 3.62 13.50
C ALA A 193 -4.21 4.02 12.16
N PHE A 194 -2.94 3.67 11.95
CA PHE A 194 -2.28 3.87 10.65
C PHE A 194 -2.92 3.05 9.54
N ILE A 195 -3.25 1.77 9.80
CA ILE A 195 -3.92 0.90 8.80
C ILE A 195 -5.30 1.48 8.44
N ILE A 196 -6.08 1.93 9.42
CA ILE A 196 -7.38 2.59 9.19
C ILE A 196 -7.20 3.83 8.30
N LYS A 197 -6.21 4.67 8.59
CA LYS A 197 -5.92 5.86 7.77
C LYS A 197 -5.58 5.48 6.32
N VAL A 198 -4.77 4.46 6.10
CA VAL A 198 -4.44 3.95 4.76
C VAL A 198 -5.67 3.38 4.07
N GLY A 199 -6.46 2.55 4.76
CA GLY A 199 -7.70 1.99 4.26
C GLY A 199 -8.71 3.06 3.84
N LEU A 200 -8.90 4.10 4.64
CA LEU A 200 -9.75 5.25 4.30
C LEU A 200 -9.24 5.98 3.06
N LYS A 201 -7.93 6.21 2.96
CA LYS A 201 -7.34 6.83 1.76
C LYS A 201 -7.62 5.99 0.51
N ILE A 202 -7.45 4.67 0.59
CA ILE A 202 -7.76 3.72 -0.49
C ILE A 202 -9.23 3.84 -0.88
N LEU A 203 -10.15 3.80 0.09
CA LEU A 203 -11.59 3.91 -0.16
C LEU A 203 -11.95 5.21 -0.85
N PHE A 204 -11.56 6.36 -0.29
CA PHE A 204 -11.93 7.66 -0.86
C PHE A 204 -11.37 7.87 -2.26
N THR A 205 -10.13 7.42 -2.52
CA THR A 205 -9.54 7.54 -3.86
C THR A 205 -10.33 6.73 -4.89
N ASN A 206 -10.63 5.46 -4.58
CA ASN A 206 -11.29 4.57 -5.53
C ASN A 206 -12.80 4.83 -5.65
N ILE A 207 -13.46 5.31 -4.60
CA ILE A 207 -14.85 5.79 -4.68
C ILE A 207 -14.93 7.00 -5.63
N ASN A 208 -14.00 7.95 -5.53
CA ASN A 208 -13.94 9.09 -6.42
C ASN A 208 -13.73 8.67 -7.89
N ASP A 209 -12.91 7.65 -8.14
CA ASP A 209 -12.72 7.08 -9.49
C ASP A 209 -14.02 6.44 -10.01
N LEU A 210 -14.80 5.74 -9.16
CA LEU A 210 -16.10 5.18 -9.54
C LEU A 210 -17.18 6.26 -9.80
N LEU A 211 -17.09 7.40 -9.10
CA LEU A 211 -17.99 8.55 -9.27
C LEU A 211 -17.58 9.48 -10.43
N ASP A 212 -16.69 9.00 -11.31
CA ASP A 212 -16.25 9.74 -12.50
C ASP A 212 -15.69 11.14 -12.16
N THR A 213 -14.88 11.24 -11.10
CA THR A 213 -14.27 12.51 -10.70
C THR A 213 -13.40 13.08 -11.82
N GLY A 214 -13.60 14.37 -12.14
CA GLY A 214 -12.86 15.08 -13.17
C GLY A 214 -11.41 15.40 -12.76
N ILE A 215 -10.67 15.96 -13.72
CA ILE A 215 -9.34 16.52 -13.46
C ILE A 215 -9.45 17.82 -12.65
N SER A 216 -8.33 18.26 -12.06
CA SER A 216 -8.27 19.52 -11.33
C SER A 216 -8.66 20.70 -12.21
N ARG A 217 -9.31 21.71 -11.63
CA ARG A 217 -9.77 22.91 -12.35
C ARG A 217 -8.63 23.63 -13.08
N ALA A 218 -7.43 23.67 -12.49
CA ALA A 218 -6.28 24.27 -13.13
C ALA A 218 -5.91 23.54 -14.43
N ARG A 219 -5.88 22.21 -14.41
CA ARG A 219 -5.58 21.39 -15.60
C ARG A 219 -6.69 21.41 -16.63
N LEU A 220 -7.95 21.58 -16.20
CA LEU A 220 -9.08 21.77 -17.10
C LEU A 220 -8.96 23.08 -17.90
N ILE A 221 -8.61 24.19 -17.23
CA ILE A 221 -8.40 25.49 -17.87
C ILE A 221 -7.23 25.44 -18.85
N GLU A 222 -6.12 24.80 -18.47
CA GLU A 222 -4.96 24.61 -19.36
C GLU A 222 -5.34 23.85 -20.63
N LEU A 223 -6.13 22.78 -20.48
CA LEU A 223 -6.63 21.98 -21.59
C LEU A 223 -7.59 22.76 -22.48
N GLU A 224 -8.54 23.51 -21.90
CA GLU A 224 -9.43 24.41 -22.64
C GLU A 224 -8.65 25.43 -23.48
N ASN A 225 -7.65 26.07 -22.88
CA ASN A 225 -6.83 27.05 -23.58
C ASN A 225 -6.04 26.41 -24.72
N SER A 226 -5.51 25.21 -24.51
CA SER A 226 -4.77 24.46 -25.53
C SER A 226 -5.66 24.08 -26.72
N ILE A 227 -6.91 23.67 -26.46
CA ILE A 227 -7.87 23.32 -27.52
C ILE A 227 -8.33 24.58 -28.26
N ARG A 228 -8.59 25.68 -27.54
CA ARG A 228 -8.97 26.98 -28.17
C ARG A 228 -7.88 27.58 -29.05
N ALA A 229 -6.62 27.24 -28.79
CA ALA A 229 -5.48 27.69 -29.59
C ALA A 229 -5.31 26.93 -30.92
N MET A 230 -6.08 25.87 -31.17
CA MET A 230 -6.04 25.10 -32.43
C MET A 230 -6.75 25.89 -33.55
N ASN A 231 -6.14 25.94 -34.73
CA ASN A 231 -6.57 26.82 -35.84
C ASN A 231 -8.01 26.63 -36.33
N ASP A 232 -8.58 25.42 -36.22
CA ASP A 232 -9.92 25.08 -36.72
C ASP A 232 -11.01 25.03 -35.64
N VAL A 233 -10.68 25.36 -34.38
CA VAL A 233 -11.60 25.34 -33.27
C VAL A 233 -12.23 26.70 -33.07
N LYS A 234 -13.55 26.82 -33.35
CA LYS A 234 -14.35 28.06 -33.17
C LYS A 234 -14.70 28.35 -31.72
N GLY A 235 -14.72 27.34 -30.85
CA GLY A 235 -15.03 27.51 -29.43
C GLY A 235 -15.09 26.18 -28.70
N VAL A 236 -14.89 26.23 -27.39
CA VAL A 236 -15.00 25.07 -26.49
C VAL A 236 -16.05 25.39 -25.44
N HIS A 237 -17.06 24.54 -25.31
CA HIS A 237 -18.17 24.72 -24.39
C HIS A 237 -18.50 23.45 -23.63
N LYS A 238 -18.84 23.60 -22.34
CA LYS A 238 -19.32 22.52 -21.46
C LYS A 238 -18.37 21.31 -21.39
N MET A 239 -17.05 21.52 -21.45
CA MET A 239 -16.07 20.45 -21.36
C MET A 239 -16.24 19.70 -20.05
N ARG A 240 -16.39 18.39 -20.14
CA ARG A 240 -16.44 17.48 -19.00
C ARG A 240 -15.27 16.53 -19.07
N THR A 241 -14.71 16.20 -17.93
CA THR A 241 -13.61 15.24 -17.84
C THR A 241 -13.94 14.23 -16.77
N ARG A 242 -13.52 12.99 -16.97
CA ARG A 242 -13.55 11.94 -15.96
C ARG A 242 -12.22 11.21 -15.96
N LYS A 243 -11.75 10.90 -14.77
CA LYS A 243 -10.54 10.13 -14.57
C LYS A 243 -10.94 8.68 -14.28
N LEU A 244 -10.35 7.74 -15.01
CA LEU A 244 -10.58 6.32 -14.82
C LEU A 244 -9.21 5.61 -14.86
N ALA A 245 -8.73 5.17 -13.71
CA ALA A 245 -7.37 4.68 -13.52
C ALA A 245 -6.32 5.67 -14.07
N ASN A 246 -5.55 5.29 -15.08
CA ASN A 246 -4.54 6.15 -15.73
C ASN A 246 -5.06 6.90 -16.96
N TYR A 247 -6.35 6.77 -17.29
CA TYR A 247 -6.95 7.42 -18.44
C TYR A 247 -7.76 8.66 -18.03
N ILE A 248 -7.73 9.67 -18.86
CA ILE A 248 -8.57 10.87 -18.74
C ILE A 248 -9.47 10.88 -19.96
N TYR A 249 -10.76 10.78 -19.73
CA TYR A 249 -11.78 10.94 -20.76
C TYR A 249 -12.21 12.40 -20.78
N ILE A 250 -12.38 12.93 -21.99
CA ILE A 250 -12.75 14.33 -22.24
C ILE A 250 -13.97 14.30 -23.17
N ASP A 251 -15.06 14.90 -22.73
CA ASP A 251 -16.31 15.03 -23.46
C ASP A 251 -16.67 16.51 -23.64
#